data_3a90728c92c253bca99530b8e8435516
#
_entry.id   3a90728c92c253bca99530b8e8435516
#
_cell.length_a   1.000
_cell.length_b   1.000
_cell.length_c   1.000
_cell.angle_alpha   90.00
_cell.angle_beta   90.00
_cell.angle_gamma   90.00
#
_symmetry.space_group_name_H-M   'P 1'
#
loop_
_entity.id
_entity.type
_entity.pdbx_description
1 polymer ?
#
loop_
_entity_poly.entity_id
_entity_poly.type
_entity_poly.pdbx_seq_one_letter_code
_entity_poly.pdbx_strand_id
1 'polypeptide(L)'
;MKLSSDEERWAVWMVQARRFAARENFTDAVARMRLVRDAVAKALGETTDAQHQERLESELARADEQLANLESKYLAWRSEIAARRQTTIDQAEEEMARPLPVQVD
;
A
#
# COMPACT_ATOMS: atom_id res chain seq x y z
N MET A 1 21.85 -9.48 19.69
CA MET A 1 20.81 -10.52 19.82
C MET A 1 20.36 -10.95 18.42
N LYS A 2 20.37 -12.24 18.17
CA LYS A 2 20.01 -12.76 16.84
C LYS A 2 18.48 -12.78 16.70
N LEU A 3 17.97 -12.18 15.64
CA LEU A 3 16.54 -12.23 15.33
C LEU A 3 16.14 -13.66 14.92
N SER A 4 14.90 -14.05 15.21
CA SER A 4 14.37 -15.29 14.69
C SER A 4 14.21 -15.20 13.15
N SER A 5 14.12 -16.34 12.48
CA SER A 5 13.91 -16.38 11.02
C SER A 5 12.63 -15.62 10.61
N ASP A 6 11.58 -15.70 11.42
CA ASP A 6 10.33 -15.00 11.17
C ASP A 6 10.49 -13.49 11.32
N GLU A 7 11.23 -13.04 12.36
CA GLU A 7 11.50 -11.63 12.57
C GLU A 7 12.36 -11.04 11.44
N GLU A 8 13.36 -11.80 10.96
CA GLU A 8 14.15 -11.40 9.79
C GLU A 8 13.28 -11.25 8.56
N ARG A 9 12.34 -12.17 8.35
CA ARG A 9 11.45 -12.16 7.20
C ARG A 9 10.55 -10.92 7.20
N TRP A 10 9.90 -10.64 8.31
CA TRP A 10 9.03 -9.44 8.35
C TRP A 10 9.81 -8.14 8.30
N ALA A 11 11.06 -8.12 8.78
CA ALA A 11 11.94 -6.96 8.61
C ALA A 11 12.25 -6.71 7.13
N VAL A 12 12.50 -7.77 6.36
CA VAL A 12 12.68 -7.68 4.90
C VAL A 12 11.43 -7.14 4.23
N TRP A 13 10.25 -7.66 4.56
CA TRP A 13 8.98 -7.18 4.01
C TRP A 13 8.72 -5.71 4.34
N MET A 14 9.10 -5.27 5.55
CA MET A 14 8.98 -3.88 5.96
C MET A 14 9.83 -2.94 5.12
N VAL A 15 11.08 -3.34 4.86
CA VAL A 15 11.99 -2.60 3.98
C VAL A 15 11.44 -2.55 2.56
N GLN A 16 10.95 -3.66 2.06
CA GLN A 16 10.33 -3.74 0.73
C GLN A 16 9.11 -2.82 0.63
N ALA A 17 8.25 -2.83 1.64
CA ALA A 17 7.07 -1.95 1.67
C ALA A 17 7.47 -0.48 1.59
N ARG A 18 8.50 -0.06 2.32
CA ARG A 18 9.01 1.32 2.28
C ARG A 18 9.56 1.68 0.91
N ARG A 19 10.29 0.77 0.28
CA ARG A 19 10.84 0.98 -1.06
C ARG A 19 9.75 1.10 -2.12
N PHE A 20 8.73 0.25 -2.05
CA PHE A 20 7.58 0.34 -2.95
C PHE A 20 6.83 1.66 -2.75
N ALA A 21 6.60 2.07 -1.51
CA ALA A 21 5.93 3.33 -1.19
C ALA A 21 6.72 4.54 -1.72
N ALA A 22 8.05 4.51 -1.61
CA ALA A 22 8.92 5.58 -2.12
C ALA A 22 8.84 5.72 -3.64
N ARG A 23 8.47 4.65 -4.34
CA ARG A 23 8.26 4.65 -5.79
C ARG A 23 6.81 4.84 -6.20
N GLU A 24 5.95 5.16 -5.25
CA GLU A 24 4.51 5.28 -5.43
C GLU A 24 3.83 3.98 -5.89
N ASN A 25 4.49 2.84 -5.67
CA ASN A 25 3.90 1.53 -5.90
C ASN A 25 3.14 1.09 -4.64
N PHE A 26 2.00 1.72 -4.40
CA PHE A 26 1.23 1.52 -3.17
C PHE A 26 0.55 0.16 -3.11
N THR A 27 0.23 -0.44 -4.23
CA THR A 27 -0.34 -1.79 -4.29
C THR A 27 0.60 -2.81 -3.65
N ASP A 28 1.88 -2.81 -4.07
CA ASP A 28 2.88 -3.74 -3.54
C ASP A 28 3.30 -3.35 -2.12
N ALA A 29 3.36 -2.04 -1.81
CA ALA A 29 3.65 -1.57 -0.46
C ALA A 29 2.62 -2.07 0.55
N VAL A 30 1.33 -1.95 0.23
CA VAL A 30 0.23 -2.44 1.07
C VAL A 30 0.31 -3.96 1.22
N ALA A 31 0.55 -4.68 0.14
CA ALA A 31 0.65 -6.13 0.16
C ALA A 31 1.77 -6.60 1.10
N ARG A 32 2.95 -5.97 1.04
CA ARG A 32 4.07 -6.31 1.92
C ARG A 32 3.79 -5.97 3.38
N MET A 33 3.16 -4.82 3.63
CA MET A 33 2.83 -4.43 5.01
C MET A 33 1.76 -5.34 5.62
N ARG A 34 0.80 -5.84 4.83
CA ARG A 34 -0.16 -6.85 5.30
C ARG A 34 0.53 -8.14 5.69
N LEU A 35 1.54 -8.57 4.95
CA LEU A 35 2.34 -9.74 5.32
C LEU A 35 3.04 -9.54 6.66
N VAL A 36 3.61 -8.35 6.90
CA VAL A 36 4.24 -8.01 8.18
C VAL A 36 3.22 -8.10 9.32
N ARG A 37 2.10 -7.42 9.17
CA ARG A 37 1.03 -7.40 10.17
C ARG A 37 0.55 -8.80 10.50
N ASP A 38 0.27 -9.62 9.50
CA ASP A 38 -0.24 -10.97 9.68
C ASP A 38 0.79 -11.87 10.36
N ALA A 39 2.07 -11.73 9.99
CA ALA A 39 3.15 -12.50 10.62
C ALA A 39 3.32 -12.13 12.09
N VAL A 40 3.26 -10.84 12.42
CA VAL A 40 3.36 -10.37 13.82
C VAL A 40 2.15 -10.84 14.63
N ALA A 41 0.95 -10.73 14.07
CA ALA A 41 -0.28 -11.20 14.72
C ALA A 41 -0.24 -12.70 15.00
N LYS A 42 0.28 -13.48 14.06
CA LYS A 42 0.44 -14.93 14.23
C LYS A 42 1.44 -15.24 15.34
N ALA A 43 2.59 -14.56 15.35
CA ALA A 43 3.61 -14.74 16.38
C ALA A 43 3.05 -14.38 17.77
N LEU A 44 2.27 -13.32 17.86
CA LEU A 44 1.61 -12.91 19.10
C LEU A 44 0.65 -13.99 19.63
N GLY A 45 -0.11 -14.62 18.73
CA GLY A 45 -1.04 -15.70 19.10
C GLY A 45 -0.33 -16.98 19.55
N GLU A 46 0.92 -17.19 19.16
CA GLU A 46 1.69 -18.39 19.46
C GLU A 46 2.60 -18.24 20.69
N THR A 47 2.91 -17.02 21.11
CA THR A 47 3.84 -16.82 22.25
C THR A 47 3.12 -16.94 23.58
N THR A 48 3.84 -17.52 24.56
CA THR A 48 3.39 -17.63 25.95
C THR A 48 4.21 -16.77 26.91
N ASP A 49 5.31 -16.15 26.42
CA ASP A 49 6.17 -15.26 27.20
C ASP A 49 5.57 -13.86 27.27
N ALA A 50 5.29 -13.37 28.48
CA ALA A 50 4.65 -12.08 28.70
C ALA A 50 5.45 -10.91 28.14
N GLN A 51 6.81 -10.93 28.29
CA GLN A 51 7.66 -9.88 27.75
C GLN A 51 7.65 -9.88 26.22
N HIS A 52 7.67 -11.06 25.64
CA HIS A 52 7.62 -11.21 24.19
C HIS A 52 6.24 -10.79 23.65
N GLN A 53 5.16 -11.12 24.35
CA GLN A 53 3.81 -10.65 24.01
C GLN A 53 3.74 -9.13 23.97
N GLU A 54 4.25 -8.46 24.99
CA GLU A 54 4.25 -6.99 25.06
C GLU A 54 4.99 -6.37 23.89
N ARG A 55 6.16 -6.92 23.55
CA ARG A 55 6.94 -6.47 22.39
C ARG A 55 6.18 -6.67 21.09
N LEU A 56 5.56 -7.83 20.91
CA LEU A 56 4.78 -8.15 19.71
C LEU A 56 3.51 -7.30 19.60
N GLU A 57 2.85 -7.00 20.71
CA GLU A 57 1.70 -6.08 20.72
C GLU A 57 2.11 -4.69 20.24
N SER A 58 3.27 -4.19 20.67
CA SER A 58 3.81 -2.91 20.21
C SER A 58 4.14 -2.94 18.72
N GLU A 59 4.76 -4.03 18.25
CA GLU A 59 5.06 -4.22 16.83
C GLU A 59 3.79 -4.33 15.99
N LEU A 60 2.78 -5.02 16.48
CA LEU A 60 1.50 -5.14 15.79
C LEU A 60 0.81 -3.79 15.66
N ALA A 61 0.77 -3.01 16.75
CA ALA A 61 0.18 -1.67 16.73
C ALA A 61 0.90 -0.77 15.71
N ARG A 62 2.23 -0.85 15.65
CA ARG A 62 3.03 -0.10 14.69
C ARG A 62 2.77 -0.54 13.26
N ALA A 63 2.68 -1.85 13.03
CA ALA A 63 2.37 -2.40 11.71
C ALA A 63 0.96 -1.99 11.25
N ASP A 64 -0.03 -2.03 12.15
CA ASP A 64 -1.40 -1.59 11.86
C ASP A 64 -1.45 -0.11 11.48
N GLU A 65 -0.70 0.73 12.19
CA GLU A 65 -0.62 2.17 11.89
C GLU A 65 0.01 2.42 10.52
N GLN A 66 1.13 1.76 10.23
CA GLN A 66 1.79 1.89 8.93
C GLN A 66 0.92 1.37 7.80
N LEU A 67 0.22 0.25 8.02
CA LEU A 67 -0.71 -0.30 7.03
C LEU A 67 -1.86 0.67 6.75
N ALA A 68 -2.46 1.25 7.79
CA ALA A 68 -3.53 2.24 7.64
C ALA A 68 -3.06 3.45 6.83
N ASN A 69 -1.85 3.94 7.09
CA ASN A 69 -1.26 5.05 6.34
C ASN A 69 -1.06 4.70 4.86
N LEU A 70 -0.54 3.50 4.57
CA LEU A 70 -0.33 3.04 3.20
C LEU A 70 -1.65 2.81 2.47
N GLU A 71 -2.65 2.25 3.14
CA GLU A 71 -3.98 2.06 2.56
C GLU A 71 -4.64 3.40 2.22
N SER A 72 -4.49 4.39 3.09
CA SER A 72 -4.97 5.75 2.83
C SER A 72 -4.31 6.36 1.60
N LYS A 73 -2.98 6.22 1.48
CA LYS A 73 -2.23 6.70 0.30
C LYS A 73 -2.63 5.95 -0.96
N TYR A 74 -2.84 4.65 -0.85
CA TYR A 74 -3.29 3.82 -1.96
C TYR A 74 -4.66 4.28 -2.48
N LEU A 75 -5.61 4.52 -1.59
CA LEU A 75 -6.94 5.00 -1.95
C LEU A 75 -6.89 6.38 -2.60
N ALA A 76 -6.09 7.30 -2.05
CA ALA A 76 -5.90 8.62 -2.61
C ALA A 76 -5.30 8.57 -4.02
N TRP A 77 -4.25 7.75 -4.20
CA TRP A 77 -3.61 7.54 -5.49
C TRP A 77 -4.58 6.95 -6.51
N ARG A 78 -5.36 5.95 -6.09
CA ARG A 78 -6.35 5.29 -6.95
C ARG A 78 -7.46 6.27 -7.38
N SER A 79 -7.92 7.11 -6.46
CA SER A 79 -8.91 8.15 -6.75
C SER A 79 -8.36 9.19 -7.73
N GLU A 80 -7.11 9.58 -7.56
CA GLU A 80 -6.43 10.53 -8.45
C GLU A 80 -6.31 9.97 -9.87
N ILE A 81 -5.92 8.70 -10.00
CA ILE A 81 -5.83 8.04 -11.31
C ILE A 81 -7.22 7.95 -11.96
N ALA A 82 -8.25 7.58 -11.19
CA ALA A 82 -9.62 7.53 -11.70
C ALA A 82 -10.09 8.90 -12.19
N ALA A 83 -9.78 9.97 -11.44
CA ALA A 83 -10.11 11.33 -11.83
C ALA A 83 -9.39 11.75 -13.12
N ARG A 84 -8.11 11.42 -13.26
CA ARG A 84 -7.33 11.70 -14.48
C ARG A 84 -7.89 10.95 -15.69
N ARG A 85 -8.26 9.68 -15.50
CA ARG A 85 -8.87 8.89 -16.57
C ARG A 85 -10.22 9.49 -17.01
N GLN A 86 -11.03 9.90 -16.04
CA GLN A 86 -12.32 10.53 -16.34
C GLN A 86 -12.13 11.84 -17.11
N THR A 87 -11.16 12.67 -16.71
CA THR A 87 -10.83 13.90 -17.43
C THR A 87 -10.43 13.60 -18.89
N THR A 88 -9.59 12.58 -19.07
CA THR A 88 -9.16 12.16 -20.42
C THR A 88 -10.34 11.69 -21.27
N ILE A 89 -11.25 10.91 -20.68
CA ILE A 89 -12.46 10.43 -21.35
C ILE A 89 -13.35 11.62 -21.73
N ASP A 90 -13.57 12.56 -20.81
CA ASP A 90 -14.40 13.75 -21.04
C ASP A 90 -13.83 14.60 -22.17
N GLN A 91 -12.50 14.78 -22.19
CA GLN A 91 -11.82 15.51 -23.26
C GLN A 91 -11.94 14.81 -24.60
N ALA A 92 -11.82 13.50 -24.64
CA ALA A 92 -11.99 12.71 -25.86
C ALA A 92 -13.42 12.80 -26.39
N GLU A 93 -14.41 12.69 -25.50
CA GLU A 93 -15.81 12.84 -25.86
C GLU A 93 -16.12 14.23 -26.41
N GLU A 94 -15.56 15.26 -25.77
CA GLU A 94 -15.69 16.63 -26.23
C GLU A 94 -15.10 16.83 -27.63
N GLU A 95 -13.93 16.28 -27.90
CA GLU A 95 -13.30 16.34 -29.21
C GLU A 95 -14.14 15.59 -30.27
N MET A 96 -14.67 14.44 -29.91
CA MET A 96 -15.52 13.67 -30.81
C MET A 96 -16.86 14.36 -31.09
N ALA A 97 -17.36 15.16 -30.15
CA ALA A 97 -18.60 15.92 -30.31
C ALA A 97 -18.42 17.18 -31.16
N ARG A 98 -17.16 17.63 -31.35
CA ARG A 98 -16.88 18.80 -32.21
C ARG A 98 -17.16 18.45 -33.67
N PRO A 99 -17.82 19.34 -34.41
CA PRO A 99 -17.97 19.11 -35.83
C PRO A 99 -16.61 19.10 -36.53
N LEU A 100 -16.43 18.15 -37.42
CA LEU A 100 -15.19 18.09 -38.20
C LEU A 100 -15.04 19.38 -38.98
N PRO A 101 -13.80 19.93 -39.10
CA PRO A 101 -13.61 21.11 -39.92
C PRO A 101 -14.00 20.82 -41.35
N VAL A 102 -14.86 21.68 -41.90
CA VAL A 102 -15.28 21.57 -43.30
C VAL A 102 -14.08 21.89 -44.17
N GLN A 103 -13.59 20.89 -44.89
CA GLN A 103 -12.56 21.15 -45.89
C GLN A 103 -13.24 21.80 -47.10
N VAL A 104 -12.87 23.01 -47.32
CA VAL A 104 -13.27 23.74 -48.52
C VAL A 104 -12.18 23.52 -49.56
N ASP A 105 -12.52 22.83 -50.60
CA ASP A 105 -11.60 22.65 -51.72
C ASP A 105 -11.38 23.94 -52.48
#